data_7d7a58c8a9d1f3f74cdd4f2fbfa12189
#
_entry.id   7d7a58c8a9d1f3f74cdd4f2fbfa12189
#
_cell.length_a   1.000
_cell.length_b   1.000
_cell.length_c   1.000
_cell.angle_alpha   90.00
_cell.angle_beta   90.00
_cell.angle_gamma   90.00
#
_symmetry.space_group_name_H-M   'P 1'
#
loop_
_entity.id
_entity.type
_entity.pdbx_description
1 polymer ?
#
loop_
_entity_poly.entity_id
_entity_poly.type
_entity_poly.pdbx_seq_one_letter_code
_entity_poly.pdbx_strand_id
1 'polypeptide(L)'
;MSFNIGDKVIRNYRNSLSTSIGTVVNITKKRKDVVVDYGSYKETYRSDGWQRSGDIWTRSSIQLLTPEIQEEIRKINLIRKCRDTFEKKKDLTADQAERILTILTEVTGDE
;
A
#
# COMPACT_ATOMS: atom_id res chain seq x y z
N MET A 1 0.40 10.11 -17.23
CA MET A 1 -0.11 10.35 -15.86
C MET A 1 0.50 11.63 -15.32
N SER A 2 -0.29 12.48 -14.73
CA SER A 2 0.21 13.73 -14.16
C SER A 2 -0.19 13.84 -12.70
N PHE A 3 0.66 14.54 -11.94
CA PHE A 3 0.44 14.76 -10.51
C PHE A 3 0.28 16.25 -10.27
N ASN A 4 -0.54 16.60 -9.30
CA ASN A 4 -0.77 18.00 -8.91
C ASN A 4 -0.50 18.16 -7.42
N ILE A 5 -0.12 19.37 -7.01
CA ILE A 5 0.09 19.66 -5.60
C ILE A 5 -1.23 19.42 -4.85
N GLY A 6 -1.16 18.70 -3.75
CA GLY A 6 -2.31 18.31 -2.96
C GLY A 6 -2.82 16.91 -3.23
N ASP A 7 -2.35 16.29 -4.31
CA ASP A 7 -2.78 14.92 -4.63
C ASP A 7 -2.29 13.94 -3.58
N LYS A 8 -3.14 12.97 -3.26
CA LYS A 8 -2.73 11.85 -2.43
C LYS A 8 -2.20 10.75 -3.32
N VAL A 9 -1.07 10.20 -2.95
CA VAL A 9 -0.39 9.15 -3.73
C VAL A 9 -0.04 7.99 -2.82
N ILE A 10 0.11 6.82 -3.42
CA ILE A 10 0.58 5.64 -2.73
C ILE A 10 1.89 5.18 -3.35
N ARG A 11 2.79 4.75 -2.51
CA ARG A 11 4.09 4.26 -2.94
C ARG A 11 3.98 2.79 -3.35
N ASN A 12 4.57 2.47 -4.49
CA ASN A 12 4.69 1.09 -4.95
C ASN A 12 6.15 0.69 -4.88
N TYR A 13 6.41 -0.49 -4.39
CA TYR A 13 7.77 -1.02 -4.32
C TYR A 13 7.75 -2.41 -4.94
N ARG A 14 8.51 -2.58 -6.02
CA ARG A 14 8.60 -3.83 -6.78
C ARG A 14 7.22 -4.37 -7.16
N ASN A 15 6.40 -3.49 -7.70
CA ASN A 15 5.06 -3.84 -8.19
C ASN A 15 4.09 -4.29 -7.09
N SER A 16 4.42 -4.01 -5.83
CA SER A 16 3.53 -4.26 -4.71
C SER A 16 3.04 -2.95 -4.14
N LEU A 17 1.79 -2.89 -3.75
CA LEU A 17 1.28 -1.73 -3.05
C LEU A 17 1.85 -1.70 -1.64
N SER A 18 2.35 -0.54 -1.24
CA SER A 18 2.78 -0.36 0.14
C SER A 18 1.67 0.38 0.89
N THR A 19 1.80 0.46 2.20
CA THR A 19 0.84 1.23 3.00
C THR A 19 1.27 2.68 3.16
N SER A 20 2.34 3.10 2.49
CA SER A 20 2.83 4.47 2.60
C SER A 20 2.02 5.37 1.69
N ILE A 21 1.25 6.25 2.30
CA ILE A 21 0.45 7.23 1.60
C ILE A 21 1.04 8.59 1.88
N GLY A 22 1.25 9.36 0.83
CA GLY A 22 1.82 10.68 0.96
C GLY A 22 1.00 11.72 0.22
N THR A 23 1.41 12.99 0.36
CA THR A 23 0.76 14.09 -0.32
C THR A 23 1.80 14.81 -1.17
N VAL A 24 1.43 15.15 -2.40
CA VAL A 24 2.29 15.92 -3.26
C VAL A 24 2.33 17.36 -2.72
N VAL A 25 3.51 17.81 -2.33
CA VAL A 25 3.67 19.13 -1.72
C VAL A 25 4.39 20.13 -2.64
N ASN A 26 5.06 19.64 -3.67
CA ASN A 26 5.73 20.51 -4.61
C ASN A 26 5.96 19.81 -5.94
N ILE A 27 6.03 20.59 -7.01
CA ILE A 27 6.42 20.11 -8.33
C ILE A 27 7.45 21.11 -8.85
N THR A 28 8.66 20.63 -9.11
CA THR A 28 9.75 21.53 -9.50
C THR A 28 9.50 22.10 -10.90
N LYS A 29 9.96 23.32 -11.11
CA LYS A 29 9.67 24.04 -12.36
C LYS A 29 10.43 23.48 -13.56
N LYS A 30 11.68 23.13 -13.37
CA LYS A 30 12.53 22.69 -14.49
C LYS A 30 12.25 21.26 -14.92
N ARG A 31 12.29 20.35 -13.99
CA ARG A 31 12.21 18.92 -14.31
C ARG A 31 10.82 18.33 -14.08
N LYS A 32 9.94 19.14 -13.47
CA LYS A 32 8.62 18.66 -13.10
C LYS A 32 8.69 17.46 -12.13
N ASP A 33 9.74 17.45 -11.30
CA ASP A 33 9.87 16.39 -10.28
C ASP A 33 8.79 16.59 -9.22
N VAL A 34 8.27 15.49 -8.72
CA VAL A 34 7.16 15.47 -7.77
C VAL A 34 7.74 15.20 -6.38
N VAL A 35 7.50 16.12 -5.45
CA VAL A 35 7.96 15.98 -4.07
C VAL A 35 6.78 15.52 -3.24
N VAL A 36 6.93 14.38 -2.58
CA VAL A 36 5.87 13.75 -1.78
C VAL A 36 6.27 13.76 -0.32
N ASP A 37 5.35 14.20 0.53
CA ASP A 37 5.53 14.25 1.97
C ASP A 37 4.78 13.07 2.59
N TYR A 38 5.51 12.19 3.25
CA TYR A 38 4.94 11.00 3.90
C TYR A 38 4.75 11.22 5.41
N GLY A 39 4.97 12.44 5.88
CA GLY A 39 4.81 12.79 7.28
C GLY A 39 6.15 12.85 8.00
N SER A 40 6.87 11.76 8.05
CA SER A 40 8.17 11.69 8.73
C SER A 40 9.33 12.06 7.80
N TYR A 41 9.12 11.99 6.50
CA TYR A 41 10.16 12.32 5.52
C TYR A 41 9.52 12.70 4.19
N LYS A 42 10.32 13.26 3.29
CA LYS A 42 9.89 13.61 1.94
C LYS A 42 10.74 12.85 0.94
N GLU A 43 10.15 12.53 -0.20
CA GLU A 43 10.85 11.84 -1.27
C GLU A 43 10.54 12.53 -2.59
N THR A 44 11.50 12.55 -3.51
CA THR A 44 11.33 13.18 -4.82
C THR A 44 11.22 12.09 -5.89
N TYR A 45 10.25 12.23 -6.77
CA TYR A 45 9.99 11.30 -7.86
C TYR A 45 10.04 12.08 -9.16
N ARG A 46 10.31 11.37 -10.24
CA ARG A 46 10.29 11.96 -11.58
C ARG A 46 8.83 12.20 -11.97
N SER A 47 8.64 12.98 -13.03
CA SER A 47 7.28 13.27 -13.51
C SER A 47 6.51 12.02 -13.92
N ASP A 48 7.20 10.94 -14.23
CA ASP A 48 6.58 9.65 -14.57
C ASP A 48 6.25 8.80 -13.34
N GLY A 49 6.54 9.31 -12.13
CA GLY A 49 6.23 8.61 -10.90
C GLY A 49 7.33 7.74 -10.33
N TRP A 50 8.45 7.57 -11.05
CA TRP A 50 9.55 6.74 -10.55
C TRP A 50 10.47 7.54 -9.64
N GLN A 51 10.98 6.90 -8.61
CA GLN A 51 11.91 7.51 -7.66
C GLN A 51 13.14 8.03 -8.41
N ARG A 52 13.56 9.24 -8.10
CA ARG A 52 14.68 9.86 -8.79
C ARG A 52 16.02 9.28 -8.36
N SER A 53 16.16 8.94 -7.09
CA SER A 53 17.40 8.40 -6.55
C SER A 53 17.28 6.92 -6.30
N GLY A 54 18.39 6.28 -6.05
CA GLY A 54 18.43 4.87 -5.73
C GLY A 54 18.77 4.02 -6.94
N ASP A 55 19.02 2.75 -6.68
CA ASP A 55 19.40 1.80 -7.69
C ASP A 55 18.13 1.29 -8.39
N ILE A 56 18.29 0.84 -9.62
CA ILE A 56 17.18 0.39 -10.45
C ILE A 56 16.38 -0.75 -9.80
N TRP A 57 17.06 -1.56 -8.99
CA TRP A 57 16.44 -2.72 -8.34
C TRP A 57 15.67 -2.34 -7.07
N THR A 58 15.97 -1.19 -6.50
CA THR A 58 15.36 -0.75 -5.25
C THR A 58 14.45 0.47 -5.41
N ARG A 59 14.30 0.97 -6.64
CA ARG A 59 13.46 2.13 -6.89
C ARG A 59 12.00 1.82 -6.63
N SER A 60 11.33 2.80 -6.05
CA SER A 60 9.89 2.73 -5.88
C SER A 60 9.23 3.71 -6.84
N SER A 61 7.94 3.60 -6.99
CA SER A 61 7.16 4.52 -7.79
C SER A 61 5.94 4.97 -7.01
N ILE A 62 5.27 6.01 -7.49
CA ILE A 62 4.03 6.47 -6.89
C ILE A 62 2.92 6.43 -7.92
N GLN A 63 1.70 6.28 -7.43
CA GLN A 63 0.52 6.41 -8.27
C GLN A 63 -0.56 7.12 -7.47
N LEU A 64 -1.51 7.71 -8.17
CA LEU A 64 -2.60 8.42 -7.52
C LEU A 64 -3.43 7.46 -6.67
N LEU A 65 -3.83 7.93 -5.49
CA LEU A 65 -4.66 7.16 -4.60
C LEU A 65 -6.11 7.29 -5.04
N THR A 66 -6.63 6.26 -5.66
CA THR A 66 -8.02 6.23 -6.13
C THR A 66 -8.88 5.45 -5.14
N PRO A 67 -10.21 5.58 -5.20
CA PRO A 67 -11.08 4.79 -4.33
C PRO A 67 -10.85 3.28 -4.50
N GLU A 68 -10.55 2.83 -5.70
CA GLU A 68 -10.27 1.41 -5.96
C GLU A 68 -8.99 0.96 -5.25
N ILE A 69 -7.96 1.80 -5.30
CA ILE A 69 -6.70 1.50 -4.62
C ILE A 69 -6.87 1.57 -3.11
N GLN A 70 -7.66 2.52 -2.60
CA GLN A 70 -7.96 2.60 -1.18
C GLN A 70 -8.63 1.32 -0.68
N GLU A 71 -9.56 0.79 -1.46
CA GLU A 71 -10.25 -0.44 -1.11
C GLU A 71 -9.28 -1.63 -1.12
N GLU A 72 -8.38 -1.66 -2.08
CA GLU A 72 -7.37 -2.71 -2.17
C GLU A 72 -6.46 -2.70 -0.94
N ILE A 73 -6.02 -1.51 -0.53
CA ILE A 73 -5.18 -1.34 0.65
C ILE A 73 -5.93 -1.77 1.90
N ARG A 74 -7.20 -1.42 2.01
CA ARG A 74 -8.02 -1.81 3.14
C ARG A 74 -8.08 -3.33 3.27
N LYS A 75 -8.26 -4.02 2.15
CA LYS A 75 -8.30 -5.48 2.15
C LYS A 75 -6.96 -6.09 2.56
N ILE A 76 -5.88 -5.55 2.04
CA ILE A 76 -4.53 -6.03 2.39
C ILE A 76 -4.27 -5.86 3.89
N ASN A 77 -4.61 -4.70 4.42
CA ASN A 77 -4.39 -4.41 5.83
C ASN A 77 -5.27 -5.29 6.73
N LEU A 78 -6.49 -5.55 6.29
CA LEU A 78 -7.42 -6.41 7.03
C LEU A 78 -6.90 -7.83 7.10
N ILE A 79 -6.42 -8.36 5.98
CA ILE A 79 -5.85 -9.70 5.93
C ILE A 79 -4.61 -9.79 6.82
N ARG A 80 -3.75 -8.78 6.74
CA ARG A 80 -2.54 -8.74 7.55
C ARG A 80 -2.86 -8.71 9.05
N LYS A 81 -3.84 -7.88 9.43
CA LYS A 81 -4.26 -7.78 10.83
C LYS A 81 -4.83 -9.10 11.33
N CYS A 82 -5.61 -9.77 10.49
CA CYS A 82 -6.19 -11.06 10.84
C CYS A 82 -5.10 -12.11 11.08
N ARG A 83 -4.10 -12.16 10.20
CA ARG A 83 -2.98 -13.09 10.35
C ARG A 83 -2.21 -12.82 11.63
N ASP A 84 -1.90 -11.55 11.90
CA ASP A 84 -1.14 -11.18 13.08
C ASP A 84 -1.89 -11.54 14.35
N THR A 85 -3.18 -11.28 14.38
CA THR A 85 -4.00 -11.58 15.54
C THR A 85 -4.05 -13.09 15.76
N PHE A 86 -4.19 -13.86 14.69
CA PHE A 86 -4.25 -15.31 14.76
C PHE A 86 -2.93 -15.89 15.30
N GLU A 87 -1.80 -15.38 14.80
CA GLU A 87 -0.49 -15.86 15.23
C GLU A 87 -0.21 -15.58 16.69
N LYS A 88 -0.72 -14.46 17.21
CA LYS A 88 -0.49 -14.07 18.59
C LYS A 88 -1.43 -14.74 19.56
N LYS A 89 -2.50 -15.32 19.07
CA LYS A 89 -3.49 -15.94 19.94
C LYS A 89 -3.04 -17.34 20.32
N LYS A 90 -2.68 -17.52 21.59
CA LYS A 90 -2.15 -18.79 22.09
C LYS A 90 -3.20 -19.64 22.78
N ASP A 91 -4.34 -19.07 23.09
CA ASP A 91 -5.41 -19.75 23.82
C ASP A 91 -6.63 -20.01 22.93
N LEU A 92 -6.38 -20.34 21.69
CA LEU A 92 -7.45 -20.64 20.74
C LEU A 92 -8.27 -21.82 21.22
N THR A 93 -9.59 -21.62 21.35
CA THR A 93 -10.47 -22.72 21.76
C THR A 93 -10.82 -23.60 20.57
N ALA A 94 -11.27 -24.81 20.85
CA ALA A 94 -11.69 -25.73 19.79
C ALA A 94 -12.84 -25.15 18.99
N ASP A 95 -13.76 -24.46 19.65
CA ASP A 95 -14.88 -23.81 18.98
C ASP A 95 -14.42 -22.71 18.02
N GLN A 96 -13.47 -21.89 18.45
CA GLN A 96 -12.90 -20.86 17.60
C GLN A 96 -12.15 -21.47 16.42
N ALA A 97 -11.39 -22.50 16.66
CA ALA A 97 -10.65 -23.18 15.60
C ALA A 97 -11.61 -23.75 14.55
N GLU A 98 -12.68 -24.34 14.98
CA GLU A 98 -13.69 -24.90 14.08
C GLU A 98 -14.31 -23.82 13.20
N ARG A 99 -14.65 -22.68 13.80
CA ARG A 99 -15.21 -21.56 13.06
C ARG A 99 -14.24 -21.02 12.02
N ILE A 100 -12.97 -20.91 12.39
CA ILE A 100 -11.93 -20.41 11.49
C ILE A 100 -11.77 -21.37 10.31
N LEU A 101 -11.69 -22.66 10.58
CA LEU A 101 -11.55 -23.66 9.52
C LEU A 101 -12.76 -23.63 8.59
N THR A 102 -13.94 -23.46 9.13
CA THR A 102 -15.15 -23.37 8.33
C THR A 102 -15.07 -22.17 7.37
N ILE A 103 -14.64 -21.02 7.86
CA ILE A 103 -14.51 -19.84 7.03
C ILE A 103 -13.47 -20.05 5.94
N LEU A 104 -12.34 -20.63 6.29
CA LEU A 104 -11.25 -20.84 5.33
C LEU A 104 -11.61 -21.82 4.23
N THR A 105 -12.43 -22.81 4.54
CA THR A 105 -12.84 -23.81 3.55
C THR A 105 -14.07 -23.41 2.74
N GLU A 106 -14.83 -22.44 3.23
CA GLU A 106 -16.02 -21.93 2.56
C GLU A 106 -15.74 -21.45 1.14
N VAL A 107 -14.61 -20.78 0.98
CA VAL A 107 -14.23 -20.20 -0.30
C VAL A 107 -14.05 -21.23 -1.38
N THR A 108 -13.53 -22.39 -1.01
CA THR A 108 -13.25 -23.44 -1.98
C THR A 108 -14.48 -24.25 -2.32
N GLY A 109 -15.54 -24.10 -1.53
CA GLY A 109 -16.74 -24.86 -1.76
C GLY A 109 -17.69 -24.26 -2.76
N ASP A 110 -17.33 -23.11 -3.29
CA ASP A 110 -18.25 -22.36 -4.13
C ASP A 110 -18.24 -22.73 -5.57
N GLU A 111 -17.37 -23.52 -6.01
CA GLU A 111 -17.33 -23.82 -7.42
C GLU A 111 -18.43 -24.61 -7.97
#